data_b142540fdb14ae83b0eb4545008a2de6
#
_entry.id   b142540fdb14ae83b0eb4545008a2de6
#
_cell.length_a   1.000
_cell.length_b   1.000
_cell.length_c   1.000
_cell.angle_alpha   90.00
_cell.angle_beta   90.00
_cell.angle_gamma   90.00
#
_symmetry.space_group_name_H-M   'P 1'
#
loop_
_entity.id
_entity.type
_entity.pdbx_description
1 polymer ?
#
loop_
_entity_poly.entity_id
_entity_poly.type
_entity_poly.pdbx_seq_one_letter_code
_entity_poly.pdbx_strand_id
1 'polypeptide(L)'
;MTDSEQRLADVLAELTDAVCRGEPIDFDRTCHRHPELADELRQLWGAVLVTDTAAAAQEELVDPAGESSSGRWRSIRLPTTVGDYELLEEIGRGGMGVVFRARQISLDREVAVKMILRGRLASEADLQRFLAEASATARLEHPHIVPIYDVGDVEGRPFFSMKYIEGETLADRLRRGPLPQREAAALVADLARAIGFAHRQGILHRDLKPSNVLLAKDGSSLISDFGLAKRVGTKADLTRSGMLVGTPAYMSPEQAGGRRASVGPASDVYSLGCVLYAALTGRPPFVADSPMELVMLVIEQEPTAPRVLRPSLDRDLEMITIRCLQKPADLRYATADALADDLEAYLADERVAARSGHFNQVVARLFRETHHAAVLENWGVLWMWHSLVLLIACLTTWALDLAGVTQRSVYASVWTLGLGAWAAVFWKLRQRMGPVTFIERQVAHVWAASMIAIAMLFPLEWWLGMPVLSLSPMLGVISSMVFLIKGGMLNGTFYVQAAVLLVAALAMAAFPQASHLLFGLVAAGCFFIPGLKYERRRFRLTEQASATAG
;
A
#
# COMPACT_ATOMS: atom_id res chain seq x y z
N MET A 1 20.97 -0.91 26.44
CA MET A 1 19.53 -0.81 26.73
C MET A 1 19.34 0.31 27.75
N THR A 2 18.47 1.24 27.49
CA THR A 2 18.09 2.26 28.46
C THR A 2 17.13 1.65 29.50
N ASP A 3 16.98 2.27 30.68
CA ASP A 3 16.04 1.83 31.72
C ASP A 3 14.59 1.75 31.19
N SER A 4 14.23 2.61 30.23
CA SER A 4 12.94 2.60 29.53
C SER A 4 12.77 1.39 28.59
N GLU A 5 13.80 1.00 27.85
CA GLU A 5 13.78 -0.17 26.96
C GLU A 5 13.66 -1.47 27.77
N GLN A 6 14.29 -1.54 28.94
CA GLN A 6 14.19 -2.68 29.83
C GLN A 6 12.77 -2.83 30.39
N ARG A 7 12.16 -1.73 30.87
CA ARG A 7 10.77 -1.74 31.35
C ARG A 7 9.76 -2.08 30.27
N LEU A 8 9.97 -1.59 29.04
CA LEU A 8 9.13 -1.92 27.91
C LEU A 8 9.17 -3.43 27.61
N ALA A 9 10.38 -4.03 27.61
CA ALA A 9 10.58 -5.46 27.40
C ALA A 9 9.90 -6.29 28.51
N ASP A 10 10.00 -5.86 29.79
CA ASP A 10 9.40 -6.55 30.92
C ASP A 10 7.86 -6.52 30.85
N VAL A 11 7.26 -5.39 30.52
CA VAL A 11 5.80 -5.25 30.35
C VAL A 11 5.30 -6.07 29.17
N LEU A 12 6.03 -6.09 28.04
CA LEU A 12 5.69 -6.92 26.89
C LEU A 12 5.79 -8.40 27.20
N ALA A 13 6.80 -8.82 27.96
CA ALA A 13 6.95 -10.21 28.41
C ALA A 13 5.79 -10.63 29.33
N GLU A 14 5.39 -9.79 30.28
CA GLU A 14 4.25 -10.05 31.18
C GLU A 14 2.93 -10.20 30.40
N LEU A 15 2.69 -9.32 29.41
CA LEU A 15 1.52 -9.40 28.55
C LEU A 15 1.54 -10.65 27.67
N THR A 16 2.70 -11.00 27.11
CA THR A 16 2.88 -12.21 26.30
C THR A 16 2.63 -13.47 27.11
N ASP A 17 3.18 -13.55 28.33
CA ASP A 17 2.95 -14.67 29.24
C ASP A 17 1.48 -14.82 29.66
N ALA A 18 0.75 -13.70 29.82
CA ALA A 18 -0.67 -13.71 30.12
C ALA A 18 -1.49 -14.25 28.93
N VAL A 19 -1.10 -13.89 27.67
CA VAL A 19 -1.71 -14.47 26.45
C VAL A 19 -1.48 -15.98 26.41
N CYS A 20 -0.24 -16.43 26.62
CA CYS A 20 0.11 -17.85 26.61
C CYS A 20 -0.66 -18.66 27.68
N ARG A 21 -1.05 -18.02 28.80
CA ARG A 21 -1.89 -18.67 29.84
C ARG A 21 -3.39 -18.57 29.56
N GLY A 22 -3.81 -17.90 28.47
CA GLY A 22 -5.23 -17.71 28.15
C GLY A 22 -5.98 -16.75 29.09
N GLU A 23 -5.27 -15.88 29.81
CA GLU A 23 -5.84 -14.92 30.74
C GLU A 23 -6.43 -13.71 29.99
N PRO A 24 -7.58 -13.17 30.41
CA PRO A 24 -8.15 -11.97 29.76
C PRO A 24 -7.26 -10.75 30.01
N ILE A 25 -6.73 -10.17 28.93
CA ILE A 25 -5.86 -9.01 29.00
C ILE A 25 -6.66 -7.72 28.78
N ASP A 26 -6.60 -6.81 29.74
CA ASP A 26 -7.05 -5.44 29.59
C ASP A 26 -5.87 -4.54 29.18
N PHE A 27 -5.60 -4.51 27.87
CA PHE A 27 -4.47 -3.76 27.30
C PHE A 27 -4.55 -2.26 27.56
N ASP A 28 -5.77 -1.69 27.51
CA ASP A 28 -5.98 -0.27 27.79
C ASP A 28 -5.63 0.08 29.24
N ARG A 29 -5.94 -0.79 30.18
CA ARG A 29 -5.56 -0.63 31.57
C ARG A 29 -4.05 -0.69 31.77
N THR A 30 -3.35 -1.52 31.01
CA THR A 30 -1.87 -1.60 31.04
C THR A 30 -1.25 -0.33 30.45
N CYS A 31 -1.77 0.21 29.36
CA CYS A 31 -1.35 1.49 28.80
C CYS A 31 -1.59 2.66 29.78
N HIS A 32 -2.68 2.62 30.56
CA HIS A 32 -2.94 3.62 31.61
C HIS A 32 -2.00 3.53 32.80
N ARG A 33 -1.49 2.33 33.13
CA ARG A 33 -0.48 2.14 34.19
C ARG A 33 0.92 2.60 33.78
N HIS A 34 1.22 2.54 32.49
CA HIS A 34 2.52 2.92 31.93
C HIS A 34 2.35 3.98 30.83
N PRO A 35 1.90 5.19 31.19
CA PRO A 35 1.59 6.23 30.20
C PRO A 35 2.82 6.67 29.39
N GLU A 36 4.01 6.55 29.97
CA GLU A 36 5.28 6.84 29.32
C GLU A 36 5.68 5.81 28.24
N LEU A 37 5.15 4.59 28.31
CA LEU A 37 5.42 3.48 27.36
C LEU A 37 4.22 3.18 26.45
N ALA A 38 3.10 3.88 26.64
CA ALA A 38 1.81 3.54 26.02
C ALA A 38 1.86 3.52 24.49
N ASP A 39 2.60 4.43 23.86
CA ASP A 39 2.69 4.51 22.40
C ASP A 39 3.61 3.42 21.83
N GLU A 40 4.69 3.10 22.50
CA GLU A 40 5.61 2.02 22.14
C GLU A 40 4.94 0.65 22.39
N LEU A 41 4.19 0.50 23.48
CA LEU A 41 3.39 -0.69 23.75
C LEU A 41 2.33 -0.93 22.66
N ARG A 42 1.61 0.11 22.21
CA ARG A 42 0.64 -0.02 21.10
C ARG A 42 1.28 -0.44 19.78
N GLN A 43 2.49 0.05 19.49
CA GLN A 43 3.21 -0.34 18.29
C GLN A 43 3.72 -1.78 18.33
N LEU A 44 4.27 -2.22 19.46
CA LEU A 44 4.88 -3.54 19.60
C LEU A 44 3.87 -4.63 19.93
N TRP A 45 2.79 -4.32 20.66
CA TRP A 45 1.76 -5.28 21.02
C TRP A 45 1.04 -5.86 19.79
N GLY A 46 0.82 -5.04 18.77
CA GLY A 46 0.31 -5.52 17.48
C GLY A 46 1.21 -6.57 16.82
N ALA A 47 2.52 -6.47 16.97
CA ALA A 47 3.49 -7.44 16.44
C ALA A 47 3.53 -8.73 17.28
N VAL A 48 3.39 -8.64 18.60
CA VAL A 48 3.36 -9.80 19.52
C VAL A 48 2.12 -10.65 19.27
N LEU A 49 0.94 -10.05 19.11
CA LEU A 49 -0.30 -10.77 18.81
C LEU A 49 -0.25 -11.51 17.45
N VAL A 50 0.53 -11.01 16.48
CA VAL A 50 0.71 -11.67 15.17
C VAL A 50 1.61 -12.90 15.28
N THR A 51 2.66 -12.87 16.11
CA THR A 51 3.57 -14.01 16.29
C THR A 51 2.94 -15.14 17.09
N ASP A 52 2.12 -14.83 18.08
CA ASP A 52 1.47 -15.83 18.94
C ASP A 52 0.33 -16.57 18.20
N THR A 53 -0.43 -15.87 17.34
CA THR A 53 -1.45 -16.50 16.48
C THR A 53 -0.85 -17.38 15.40
N ALA A 54 0.38 -17.13 14.95
CA ALA A 54 1.08 -18.03 14.02
C ALA A 54 1.57 -19.32 14.73
N ALA A 55 2.01 -19.22 15.98
CA ALA A 55 2.38 -20.36 16.81
C ALA A 55 1.15 -21.21 17.21
N ALA A 56 0.06 -20.55 17.63
CA ALA A 56 -1.21 -21.22 17.95
C ALA A 56 -1.84 -21.93 16.75
N ALA A 57 -1.68 -21.41 15.54
CA ALA A 57 -2.15 -22.08 14.31
C ALA A 57 -1.34 -23.35 13.96
N GLN A 58 -0.12 -23.48 14.48
CA GLN A 58 0.69 -24.70 14.36
C GLN A 58 0.42 -25.69 15.50
N GLU A 59 0.06 -25.23 16.71
CA GLU A 59 -0.28 -26.08 17.86
C GLU A 59 -1.74 -26.57 17.82
N GLU A 60 -2.68 -25.91 17.15
CA GLU A 60 -4.05 -26.42 16.92
C GLU A 60 -4.11 -27.70 16.07
N LEU A 61 -2.98 -28.23 15.62
CA LEU A 61 -2.88 -29.56 14.99
C LEU A 61 -2.83 -30.72 16.01
N VAL A 62 -2.73 -30.45 17.32
CA VAL A 62 -2.68 -31.49 18.35
C VAL A 62 -3.36 -31.00 19.63
N ASP A 63 -4.69 -31.13 19.75
CA ASP A 63 -5.32 -31.16 21.08
C ASP A 63 -6.61 -32.00 21.07
N PRO A 64 -6.69 -33.09 21.86
CA PRO A 64 -7.85 -33.96 21.93
C PRO A 64 -8.67 -33.66 23.20
N ALA A 65 -9.44 -32.61 23.25
CA ALA A 65 -10.64 -32.46 24.09
C ALA A 65 -11.02 -30.97 24.32
N GLY A 66 -11.98 -30.48 23.57
CA GLY A 66 -12.61 -29.19 23.83
C GLY A 66 -13.74 -28.92 22.83
N GLU A 67 -14.99 -29.04 23.27
CA GLU A 67 -16.16 -28.76 22.46
C GLU A 67 -16.27 -27.26 22.07
N SER A 68 -15.58 -26.85 20.99
CA SER A 68 -15.85 -25.61 20.32
C SER A 68 -16.67 -25.86 19.05
N SER A 69 -17.55 -24.96 18.69
CA SER A 69 -18.48 -25.05 17.56
C SER A 69 -17.82 -25.31 16.18
N SER A 70 -16.51 -25.16 16.07
CA SER A 70 -15.69 -25.56 14.91
C SER A 70 -15.47 -27.07 14.81
N GLY A 71 -15.59 -27.82 15.90
CA GLY A 71 -15.35 -29.27 15.96
C GLY A 71 -16.39 -30.12 15.20
N ARG A 72 -17.61 -29.59 15.01
CA ARG A 72 -18.70 -30.37 14.40
C ARG A 72 -18.56 -30.61 12.89
N TRP A 73 -17.73 -29.81 12.16
CA TRP A 73 -17.42 -30.03 10.75
C TRP A 73 -16.21 -30.94 10.50
N ARG A 74 -15.39 -31.18 11.54
CA ARG A 74 -14.28 -32.14 11.44
C ARG A 74 -14.74 -33.63 11.44
N SER A 75 -16.00 -33.87 11.78
CA SER A 75 -16.53 -35.23 11.97
C SER A 75 -17.82 -35.56 11.20
N ILE A 76 -18.15 -34.80 10.13
CA ILE A 76 -19.29 -35.18 9.28
C ILE A 76 -18.93 -36.47 8.55
N ARG A 77 -19.67 -37.53 8.84
CA ARG A 77 -19.60 -38.77 8.03
C ARG A 77 -20.32 -38.48 6.71
N LEU A 78 -19.58 -38.49 5.62
CA LEU A 78 -20.12 -38.39 4.26
C LEU A 78 -20.46 -39.82 3.76
N PRO A 79 -21.53 -39.98 2.97
CA PRO A 79 -22.46 -38.93 2.55
C PRO A 79 -23.43 -38.51 3.67
N THR A 80 -23.89 -37.23 3.62
CA THR A 80 -24.88 -36.69 4.56
C THR A 80 -25.80 -35.70 3.83
N THR A 81 -27.05 -35.62 4.27
CA THR A 81 -28.06 -34.72 3.69
C THR A 81 -28.15 -33.42 4.50
N VAL A 82 -28.12 -32.29 3.81
CA VAL A 82 -28.29 -30.95 4.36
C VAL A 82 -29.30 -30.19 3.48
N GLY A 83 -30.52 -30.03 3.94
CA GLY A 83 -31.62 -29.48 3.14
C GLY A 83 -31.86 -30.30 1.86
N ASP A 84 -31.82 -29.65 0.71
CA ASP A 84 -32.00 -30.27 -0.62
C ASP A 84 -30.70 -30.88 -1.18
N TYR A 85 -29.62 -30.94 -0.39
CA TYR A 85 -28.28 -31.34 -0.88
C TYR A 85 -27.77 -32.57 -0.16
N GLU A 86 -27.43 -33.61 -0.90
CA GLU A 86 -26.66 -34.75 -0.44
C GLU A 86 -25.17 -34.47 -0.64
N LEU A 87 -24.45 -34.14 0.47
CA LEU A 87 -23.02 -33.89 0.45
C LEU A 87 -22.26 -35.20 0.24
N LEU A 88 -21.45 -35.30 -0.82
CA LEU A 88 -20.79 -36.53 -1.25
C LEU A 88 -19.32 -36.59 -0.79
N GLU A 89 -18.57 -35.52 -1.04
CA GLU A 89 -17.16 -35.42 -0.68
C GLU A 89 -16.74 -33.97 -0.42
N GLU A 90 -15.74 -33.76 0.43
CA GLU A 90 -15.10 -32.45 0.63
C GLU A 90 -14.10 -32.21 -0.51
N ILE A 91 -14.30 -31.13 -1.30
CA ILE A 91 -13.43 -30.76 -2.41
C ILE A 91 -12.57 -29.55 -2.13
N GLY A 92 -12.81 -28.84 -1.03
CA GLY A 92 -11.99 -27.70 -0.63
C GLY A 92 -12.32 -27.21 0.79
N ARG A 93 -11.28 -26.81 1.52
CA ARG A 93 -11.40 -26.20 2.85
C ARG A 93 -10.53 -24.96 2.92
N GLY A 94 -11.10 -23.90 3.43
CA GLY A 94 -10.39 -22.64 3.62
C GLY A 94 -10.87 -21.89 4.86
N GLY A 95 -10.21 -20.81 5.19
CA GLY A 95 -10.54 -20.03 6.38
C GLY A 95 -11.95 -19.43 6.39
N MET A 96 -12.72 -19.49 5.30
CA MET A 96 -14.09 -18.95 5.19
C MET A 96 -15.17 -20.02 5.20
N GLY A 97 -14.81 -21.27 4.91
CA GLY A 97 -15.79 -22.34 4.80
C GLY A 97 -15.22 -23.61 4.21
N VAL A 98 -16.13 -24.56 4.02
CA VAL A 98 -15.84 -25.84 3.41
C VAL A 98 -16.68 -25.98 2.14
N VAL A 99 -16.09 -26.45 1.06
CA VAL A 99 -16.76 -26.71 -0.21
C VAL A 99 -16.91 -28.21 -0.39
N PHE A 100 -18.13 -28.64 -0.65
CA PHE A 100 -18.47 -30.04 -0.90
C PHE A 100 -18.93 -30.22 -2.33
N ARG A 101 -18.54 -31.33 -2.97
CA ARG A 101 -19.28 -31.87 -4.09
C ARG A 101 -20.55 -32.48 -3.52
N ALA A 102 -21.69 -32.14 -4.10
CA ALA A 102 -23.00 -32.55 -3.63
C ALA A 102 -23.93 -32.88 -4.79
N ARG A 103 -24.97 -33.65 -4.50
CA ARG A 103 -26.08 -33.86 -5.41
C ARG A 103 -27.28 -33.06 -4.93
N GLN A 104 -27.82 -32.19 -5.75
CA GLN A 104 -29.08 -31.53 -5.49
C GLN A 104 -30.22 -32.52 -5.72
N ILE A 105 -30.96 -32.87 -4.65
CA ILE A 105 -31.92 -33.98 -4.65
C ILE A 105 -33.13 -33.65 -5.55
N SER A 106 -33.66 -32.44 -5.41
CA SER A 106 -34.87 -31.99 -6.16
C SER A 106 -34.69 -31.96 -7.67
N LEU A 107 -33.46 -31.68 -8.17
CA LEU A 107 -33.16 -31.54 -9.59
C LEU A 107 -32.24 -32.63 -10.15
N ASP A 108 -31.84 -33.58 -9.31
CA ASP A 108 -30.96 -34.71 -9.63
C ASP A 108 -29.71 -34.29 -10.42
N ARG A 109 -29.00 -33.26 -9.93
CA ARG A 109 -27.78 -32.74 -10.57
C ARG A 109 -26.61 -32.60 -9.59
N GLU A 110 -25.40 -32.71 -10.11
CA GLU A 110 -24.20 -32.41 -9.34
C GLU A 110 -23.98 -30.90 -9.21
N VAL A 111 -23.62 -30.48 -7.99
CA VAL A 111 -23.36 -29.10 -7.62
C VAL A 111 -22.15 -29.03 -6.67
N ALA A 112 -21.53 -27.87 -6.55
CA ALA A 112 -20.65 -27.56 -5.44
C ALA A 112 -21.42 -26.75 -4.39
N VAL A 113 -21.37 -27.17 -3.13
CA VAL A 113 -22.02 -26.47 -2.00
C VAL A 113 -20.94 -25.93 -1.09
N LYS A 114 -20.88 -24.60 -0.94
CA LYS A 114 -19.97 -23.91 -0.03
C LYS A 114 -20.70 -23.53 1.25
N MET A 115 -20.28 -24.13 2.35
CA MET A 115 -20.81 -23.85 3.67
C MET A 115 -19.90 -22.90 4.42
N ILE A 116 -20.46 -21.82 4.96
CA ILE A 116 -19.71 -20.76 5.64
C ILE A 116 -19.54 -21.10 7.12
N LEU A 117 -18.34 -20.93 7.66
CA LEU A 117 -18.06 -21.12 9.07
C LEU A 117 -18.64 -19.96 9.90
N ARG A 118 -19.55 -20.27 10.83
CA ARG A 118 -20.36 -19.31 11.61
C ARG A 118 -19.54 -18.33 12.44
N GLY A 119 -18.31 -18.69 12.86
CA GLY A 119 -17.45 -17.82 13.67
C GLY A 119 -17.01 -16.51 13.00
N ARG A 120 -17.25 -16.33 11.68
CA ARG A 120 -16.95 -15.12 10.93
C ARG A 120 -18.15 -14.22 10.66
N LEU A 121 -19.36 -14.72 10.84
CA LEU A 121 -20.61 -13.95 10.77
C LEU A 121 -21.06 -13.67 12.20
N ALA A 122 -20.42 -12.68 12.83
CA ALA A 122 -20.59 -12.41 14.26
C ALA A 122 -21.96 -11.77 14.60
N SER A 123 -22.66 -11.24 13.58
CA SER A 123 -23.96 -10.60 13.78
C SER A 123 -24.96 -10.96 12.69
N GLU A 124 -26.26 -10.84 13.00
CA GLU A 124 -27.34 -10.97 12.02
C GLU A 124 -27.17 -10.00 10.84
N ALA A 125 -26.68 -8.78 11.09
CA ALA A 125 -26.40 -7.80 10.06
C ALA A 125 -25.27 -8.25 9.11
N ASP A 126 -24.31 -9.05 9.57
CA ASP A 126 -23.25 -9.61 8.74
C ASP A 126 -23.79 -10.73 7.84
N LEU A 127 -24.69 -11.56 8.40
CA LEU A 127 -25.40 -12.60 7.64
C LEU A 127 -26.24 -11.99 6.53
N GLN A 128 -27.06 -10.98 6.84
CA GLN A 128 -27.91 -10.31 5.84
C GLN A 128 -27.07 -9.65 4.72
N ARG A 129 -25.93 -9.04 5.08
CA ARG A 129 -25.00 -8.47 4.08
C ARG A 129 -24.41 -9.56 3.19
N PHE A 130 -23.99 -10.68 3.77
CA PHE A 130 -23.47 -11.83 3.02
C PHE A 130 -24.52 -12.38 2.04
N LEU A 131 -25.75 -12.60 2.49
CA LEU A 131 -26.84 -13.09 1.64
C LEU A 131 -27.18 -12.12 0.51
N ALA A 132 -27.19 -10.81 0.78
CA ALA A 132 -27.41 -9.79 -0.24
C ALA A 132 -26.30 -9.76 -1.30
N GLU A 133 -25.04 -9.89 -0.91
CA GLU A 133 -23.91 -9.93 -1.84
C GLU A 133 -23.89 -11.24 -2.66
N ALA A 134 -24.16 -12.37 -2.02
CA ALA A 134 -24.27 -13.65 -2.72
C ALA A 134 -25.42 -13.62 -3.74
N SER A 135 -26.56 -13.04 -3.38
CA SER A 135 -27.69 -12.85 -4.30
C SER A 135 -27.38 -11.89 -5.46
N ALA A 136 -26.58 -10.86 -5.22
CA ALA A 136 -26.12 -9.97 -6.30
C ALA A 136 -25.17 -10.70 -7.27
N THR A 137 -24.25 -11.51 -6.73
CA THR A 137 -23.31 -12.31 -7.52
C THR A 137 -24.04 -13.40 -8.31
N ALA A 138 -25.11 -13.99 -7.76
CA ALA A 138 -25.92 -15.01 -8.44
C ALA A 138 -26.61 -14.51 -9.72
N ARG A 139 -26.68 -13.17 -9.92
CA ARG A 139 -27.24 -12.56 -11.16
C ARG A 139 -26.19 -12.45 -12.28
N LEU A 140 -24.92 -12.79 -12.01
CA LEU A 140 -23.88 -12.73 -13.01
C LEU A 140 -23.94 -13.96 -13.93
N GLU A 141 -24.39 -13.76 -15.17
CA GLU A 141 -24.38 -14.80 -16.20
C GLU A 141 -23.28 -14.49 -17.21
N HIS A 142 -22.19 -15.25 -17.15
CA HIS A 142 -21.05 -15.11 -18.05
C HIS A 142 -20.32 -16.46 -18.22
N PRO A 143 -19.82 -16.82 -19.41
CA PRO A 143 -19.18 -18.11 -19.66
C PRO A 143 -17.96 -18.40 -18.78
N HIS A 144 -17.26 -17.36 -18.32
CA HIS A 144 -16.08 -17.46 -17.47
C HIS A 144 -16.36 -17.09 -15.99
N ILE A 145 -17.61 -17.11 -15.53
CA ILE A 145 -18.01 -16.96 -14.12
C ILE A 145 -18.77 -18.22 -13.71
N VAL A 146 -18.41 -18.78 -12.54
CA VAL A 146 -19.12 -19.95 -12.01
C VAL A 146 -20.53 -19.53 -11.60
N PRO A 147 -21.61 -20.09 -12.21
CA PRO A 147 -22.97 -19.74 -11.85
C PRO A 147 -23.31 -20.17 -10.41
N ILE A 148 -23.88 -19.27 -9.64
CA ILE A 148 -24.48 -19.58 -8.33
C ILE A 148 -25.94 -19.96 -8.59
N TYR A 149 -26.38 -21.09 -8.05
CA TYR A 149 -27.71 -21.62 -8.25
C TYR A 149 -28.68 -21.26 -7.12
N ASP A 150 -28.17 -21.28 -5.88
CA ASP A 150 -28.99 -21.03 -4.71
C ASP A 150 -28.17 -20.43 -3.58
N VAL A 151 -28.81 -19.60 -2.76
CA VAL A 151 -28.21 -18.95 -1.58
C VAL A 151 -29.19 -19.09 -0.43
N GLY A 152 -28.78 -19.68 0.67
CA GLY A 152 -29.69 -19.95 1.77
C GLY A 152 -29.00 -20.16 3.11
N ASP A 153 -29.81 -20.55 4.08
CA ASP A 153 -29.39 -20.95 5.42
C ASP A 153 -30.07 -22.27 5.78
N VAL A 154 -29.30 -23.21 6.28
CA VAL A 154 -29.82 -24.48 6.82
C VAL A 154 -29.37 -24.61 8.27
N GLU A 155 -30.30 -24.65 9.21
CA GLU A 155 -30.05 -24.75 10.65
C GLU A 155 -29.14 -23.62 11.18
N GLY A 156 -29.30 -22.40 10.67
CA GLY A 156 -28.47 -21.26 11.02
C GLY A 156 -27.05 -21.31 10.43
N ARG A 157 -26.86 -22.03 9.33
CA ARG A 157 -25.59 -22.18 8.61
C ARG A 157 -25.77 -21.68 7.19
N PRO A 158 -25.21 -20.51 6.88
CA PRO A 158 -25.27 -19.96 5.54
C PRO A 158 -24.50 -20.82 4.55
N PHE A 159 -25.11 -21.02 3.39
CA PHE A 159 -24.49 -21.73 2.28
C PHE A 159 -24.86 -21.07 0.96
N PHE A 160 -24.10 -21.40 -0.07
CA PHE A 160 -24.55 -21.23 -1.45
C PHE A 160 -24.15 -22.46 -2.29
N SER A 161 -25.02 -22.80 -3.23
CA SER A 161 -24.76 -23.83 -4.21
C SER A 161 -24.38 -23.19 -5.54
N MET A 162 -23.45 -23.82 -6.25
CA MET A 162 -22.94 -23.34 -7.53
C MET A 162 -22.67 -24.51 -8.47
N LYS A 163 -22.44 -24.21 -9.74
CA LYS A 163 -22.08 -25.24 -10.73
C LYS A 163 -20.82 -25.97 -10.26
N TYR A 164 -20.89 -27.29 -10.20
CA TYR A 164 -19.70 -28.11 -10.03
C TYR A 164 -18.89 -28.10 -11.33
N ILE A 165 -17.62 -27.70 -11.24
CA ILE A 165 -16.69 -27.67 -12.38
C ILE A 165 -15.72 -28.82 -12.22
N GLU A 166 -15.82 -29.77 -13.15
CA GLU A 166 -14.89 -30.89 -13.19
C GLU A 166 -13.55 -30.41 -13.79
N GLY A 167 -12.50 -30.38 -12.97
CA GLY A 167 -11.20 -29.85 -13.35
C GLY A 167 -10.27 -29.63 -12.15
N GLU A 168 -9.37 -28.68 -12.29
CA GLU A 168 -8.41 -28.31 -11.25
C GLU A 168 -8.39 -26.77 -11.06
N THR A 169 -7.81 -26.28 -9.97
CA THR A 169 -7.56 -24.86 -9.82
C THR A 169 -6.31 -24.43 -10.59
N LEU A 170 -6.26 -23.16 -10.99
CA LEU A 170 -5.03 -22.58 -11.55
C LEU A 170 -3.86 -22.69 -10.57
N ALA A 171 -4.12 -22.61 -9.25
CA ALA A 171 -3.09 -22.81 -8.24
C ALA A 171 -2.48 -24.22 -8.31
N ASP A 172 -3.30 -25.25 -8.50
CA ASP A 172 -2.84 -26.64 -8.65
C ASP A 172 -2.03 -26.80 -9.94
N ARG A 173 -2.51 -26.20 -11.04
CA ARG A 173 -1.81 -26.21 -12.31
C ARG A 173 -0.43 -25.55 -12.21
N LEU A 174 -0.33 -24.43 -11.50
CA LEU A 174 0.93 -23.68 -11.36
C LEU A 174 1.95 -24.39 -10.46
N ARG A 175 1.55 -25.32 -9.58
CA ARG A 175 2.51 -26.19 -8.87
C ARG A 175 3.36 -27.06 -9.81
N ARG A 176 2.88 -27.33 -11.01
CA ARG A 176 3.63 -28.06 -12.05
C ARG A 176 4.55 -27.16 -12.90
N GLY A 177 4.55 -25.86 -12.64
CA GLY A 177 5.36 -24.85 -13.32
C GLY A 177 4.54 -23.81 -14.09
N PRO A 178 5.20 -22.79 -14.64
CA PRO A 178 4.56 -21.69 -15.34
C PRO A 178 3.88 -22.16 -16.62
N LEU A 179 2.89 -21.38 -17.07
CA LEU A 179 2.18 -21.65 -18.33
C LEU A 179 3.01 -21.19 -19.54
N PRO A 180 2.75 -21.75 -20.75
CA PRO A 180 3.13 -21.13 -22.01
C PRO A 180 2.59 -19.69 -22.09
N GLN A 181 3.37 -18.80 -22.70
CA GLN A 181 3.05 -17.36 -22.68
C GLN A 181 1.69 -17.02 -23.29
N ARG A 182 1.40 -17.59 -24.46
CA ARG A 182 0.13 -17.35 -25.16
C ARG A 182 -1.07 -17.98 -24.41
N GLU A 183 -0.87 -19.13 -23.75
CA GLU A 183 -1.88 -19.75 -22.89
C GLU A 183 -2.18 -18.87 -21.66
N ALA A 184 -1.16 -18.34 -21.00
CA ALA A 184 -1.32 -17.41 -19.88
C ALA A 184 -2.03 -16.12 -20.31
N ALA A 185 -1.71 -15.58 -21.49
CA ALA A 185 -2.34 -14.39 -22.04
C ALA A 185 -3.82 -14.64 -22.36
N ALA A 186 -4.16 -15.74 -23.03
CA ALA A 186 -5.53 -16.11 -23.38
C ALA A 186 -6.38 -16.33 -22.11
N LEU A 187 -5.86 -17.10 -21.16
CA LEU A 187 -6.53 -17.35 -19.89
C LEU A 187 -6.87 -16.02 -19.17
N VAL A 188 -5.88 -15.12 -19.02
CA VAL A 188 -6.12 -13.87 -18.30
C VAL A 188 -6.97 -12.89 -19.11
N ALA A 189 -6.98 -12.94 -20.45
CA ALA A 189 -7.90 -12.18 -21.28
C ALA A 189 -9.36 -12.58 -21.00
N ASP A 190 -9.65 -13.89 -20.98
CA ASP A 190 -10.98 -14.41 -20.66
C ASP A 190 -11.43 -13.97 -19.24
N LEU A 191 -10.54 -14.10 -18.25
CA LEU A 191 -10.81 -13.64 -16.88
C LEU A 191 -11.05 -12.13 -16.83
N ALA A 192 -10.28 -11.34 -17.58
CA ALA A 192 -10.42 -9.89 -17.62
C ALA A 192 -11.76 -9.47 -18.24
N ARG A 193 -12.25 -10.16 -19.27
CA ARG A 193 -13.61 -9.98 -19.83
C ARG A 193 -14.70 -10.29 -18.80
N ALA A 194 -14.54 -11.38 -18.05
CA ALA A 194 -15.48 -11.75 -16.99
C ALA A 194 -15.52 -10.71 -15.86
N ILE A 195 -14.36 -10.20 -15.44
CA ILE A 195 -14.27 -9.15 -14.44
C ILE A 195 -14.83 -7.82 -14.95
N GLY A 196 -14.56 -7.46 -16.22
CA GLY A 196 -15.15 -6.28 -16.85
C GLY A 196 -16.68 -6.34 -16.88
N PHE A 197 -17.25 -7.53 -17.19
CA PHE A 197 -18.69 -7.76 -17.11
C PHE A 197 -19.23 -7.55 -15.71
N ALA A 198 -18.60 -8.12 -14.67
CA ALA A 198 -19.01 -7.93 -13.27
C ALA A 198 -18.93 -6.46 -12.84
N HIS A 199 -17.89 -5.74 -13.24
CA HIS A 199 -17.71 -4.32 -12.95
C HIS A 199 -18.85 -3.46 -13.54
N ARG A 200 -19.31 -3.78 -14.75
CA ARG A 200 -20.47 -3.10 -15.36
C ARG A 200 -21.76 -3.32 -14.58
N GLN A 201 -21.87 -4.41 -13.82
CA GLN A 201 -22.99 -4.71 -12.90
C GLN A 201 -22.75 -4.13 -11.48
N GLY A 202 -21.67 -3.35 -11.28
CA GLY A 202 -21.33 -2.76 -9.99
C GLY A 202 -20.71 -3.74 -8.99
N ILE A 203 -20.29 -4.93 -9.42
CA ILE A 203 -19.74 -6.00 -8.57
C ILE A 203 -18.23 -6.07 -8.74
N LEU A 204 -17.50 -5.96 -7.62
CA LEU A 204 -16.05 -6.15 -7.55
C LEU A 204 -15.74 -7.53 -6.99
N HIS A 205 -14.69 -8.17 -7.53
CA HIS A 205 -14.28 -9.50 -7.05
C HIS A 205 -13.51 -9.46 -5.73
N ARG A 206 -12.53 -8.55 -5.57
CA ARG A 206 -11.75 -8.27 -4.35
C ARG A 206 -10.84 -9.38 -3.82
N ASP A 207 -10.94 -10.61 -4.32
CA ASP A 207 -10.12 -11.77 -3.88
C ASP A 207 -9.66 -12.63 -5.07
N LEU A 208 -9.29 -12.00 -6.18
CA LEU A 208 -8.74 -12.70 -7.34
C LEU A 208 -7.37 -13.29 -7.01
N LYS A 209 -7.26 -14.61 -7.20
CA LYS A 209 -6.04 -15.39 -6.98
C LYS A 209 -6.14 -16.73 -7.73
N PRO A 210 -5.03 -17.43 -7.97
CA PRO A 210 -5.06 -18.68 -8.73
C PRO A 210 -5.97 -19.77 -8.16
N SER A 211 -6.18 -19.83 -6.85
CA SER A 211 -7.09 -20.80 -6.23
C SER A 211 -8.58 -20.53 -6.48
N ASN A 212 -8.93 -19.31 -6.92
CA ASN A 212 -10.29 -18.91 -7.27
C ASN A 212 -10.52 -18.92 -8.80
N VAL A 213 -9.58 -19.47 -9.57
CA VAL A 213 -9.69 -19.70 -11.01
C VAL A 213 -9.72 -21.21 -11.25
N LEU A 214 -10.82 -21.70 -11.81
CA LEU A 214 -11.04 -23.11 -12.12
C LEU A 214 -10.72 -23.35 -13.61
N LEU A 215 -9.96 -24.39 -13.89
CA LEU A 215 -9.63 -24.87 -15.22
C LEU A 215 -10.46 -26.13 -15.47
N ALA A 216 -11.50 -26.02 -16.28
CA ALA A 216 -12.39 -27.11 -16.58
C ALA A 216 -11.76 -28.10 -17.58
N LYS A 217 -12.24 -29.34 -17.59
CA LYS A 217 -11.76 -30.38 -18.51
C LYS A 217 -12.01 -30.06 -19.99
N ASP A 218 -13.00 -29.22 -20.30
CA ASP A 218 -13.30 -28.75 -21.66
C ASP A 218 -12.34 -27.65 -22.15
N GLY A 219 -11.39 -27.22 -21.32
CA GLY A 219 -10.42 -26.17 -21.60
C GLY A 219 -10.91 -24.76 -21.23
N SER A 220 -12.13 -24.60 -20.72
CA SER A 220 -12.62 -23.30 -20.26
C SER A 220 -12.04 -22.91 -18.90
N SER A 221 -11.83 -21.60 -18.69
CA SER A 221 -11.42 -21.02 -17.42
C SER A 221 -12.61 -20.28 -16.79
N LEU A 222 -12.86 -20.50 -15.48
CA LEU A 222 -13.96 -19.85 -14.76
C LEU A 222 -13.48 -19.24 -13.45
N ILE A 223 -14.04 -18.10 -13.11
CA ILE A 223 -13.81 -17.41 -11.83
C ILE A 223 -14.87 -17.86 -10.82
N SER A 224 -14.41 -18.28 -9.65
CA SER A 224 -15.26 -18.60 -8.49
C SER A 224 -15.02 -17.61 -7.36
N ASP A 225 -15.87 -17.66 -6.32
CA ASP A 225 -15.65 -16.98 -5.04
C ASP A 225 -15.49 -15.44 -5.15
N PHE A 226 -16.39 -14.77 -5.87
CA PHE A 226 -16.51 -13.32 -5.77
C PHE A 226 -16.60 -12.90 -4.31
N GLY A 227 -15.71 -12.02 -3.85
CA GLY A 227 -15.31 -11.71 -2.48
C GLY A 227 -16.40 -11.49 -1.43
N LEU A 228 -17.35 -12.40 -1.36
CA LEU A 228 -18.55 -12.42 -0.50
C LEU A 228 -18.22 -12.24 0.99
N ALA A 229 -17.00 -12.54 1.42
CA ALA A 229 -16.64 -12.51 2.84
C ALA A 229 -15.74 -11.33 3.26
N LYS A 230 -15.18 -10.54 2.33
CA LYS A 230 -14.27 -9.43 2.69
C LYS A 230 -14.96 -8.14 3.16
N ARG A 231 -16.28 -8.02 2.97
CA ARG A 231 -17.08 -6.88 3.47
C ARG A 231 -17.63 -7.06 4.88
N VAL A 232 -17.67 -8.29 5.37
CA VAL A 232 -18.32 -8.67 6.63
C VAL A 232 -17.52 -8.25 7.87
N GLY A 233 -16.22 -7.96 7.75
CA GLY A 233 -15.40 -7.50 8.88
C GLY A 233 -15.61 -6.00 9.18
N THR A 234 -16.10 -5.66 10.39
CA THR A 234 -16.13 -4.29 10.91
C THR A 234 -14.73 -3.78 11.25
N LYS A 235 -14.56 -2.43 11.43
CA LYS A 235 -13.27 -1.84 11.85
C LYS A 235 -12.65 -2.48 13.11
N ALA A 236 -13.48 -3.18 13.92
CA ALA A 236 -13.06 -3.87 15.12
C ALA A 236 -12.36 -5.23 14.87
N ASP A 237 -12.58 -5.88 13.71
CA ASP A 237 -12.06 -7.23 13.45
C ASP A 237 -10.62 -7.24 12.93
N LEU A 238 -10.14 -6.13 12.35
CA LEU A 238 -8.72 -5.99 11.99
C LEU A 238 -7.81 -5.85 13.22
N THR A 239 -8.37 -5.37 14.35
CA THR A 239 -7.62 -5.12 15.58
C THR A 239 -7.84 -6.19 16.65
N ARG A 240 -8.96 -6.93 16.60
CA ARG A 240 -9.28 -7.96 17.60
C ARG A 240 -8.76 -9.36 17.29
N SER A 241 -8.57 -9.72 16.02
CA SER A 241 -8.17 -11.10 15.67
C SER A 241 -6.79 -11.24 15.06
N GLY A 242 -6.04 -10.14 14.81
CA GLY A 242 -4.71 -10.22 14.19
C GLY A 242 -4.66 -10.98 12.84
N MET A 243 -5.76 -11.55 12.39
CA MET A 243 -5.83 -12.36 11.18
C MET A 243 -6.02 -11.48 9.94
N LEU A 244 -4.99 -11.37 9.15
CA LEU A 244 -5.06 -10.88 7.78
C LEU A 244 -5.87 -11.87 6.95
N VAL A 245 -7.16 -11.55 6.71
CA VAL A 245 -8.07 -12.43 5.94
C VAL A 245 -7.70 -12.42 4.47
N GLY A 246 -7.08 -13.48 3.97
CA GLY A 246 -6.73 -13.70 2.57
C GLY A 246 -5.24 -13.94 2.35
N THR A 247 -4.85 -14.28 1.12
CA THR A 247 -3.46 -14.43 0.72
C THR A 247 -2.93 -13.05 0.28
N PRO A 248 -2.12 -12.34 1.09
CA PRO A 248 -1.71 -10.95 0.80
C PRO A 248 -0.97 -10.79 -0.53
N ALA A 249 -0.35 -11.86 -1.05
CA ALA A 249 0.44 -11.87 -2.27
C ALA A 249 -0.31 -11.41 -3.54
N TYR A 250 -1.64 -11.46 -3.54
CA TYR A 250 -2.51 -11.08 -4.67
C TYR A 250 -3.35 -9.84 -4.38
N MET A 251 -3.24 -9.25 -3.18
CA MET A 251 -3.96 -8.02 -2.82
C MET A 251 -3.35 -6.80 -3.51
N SER A 252 -4.22 -5.86 -3.89
CA SER A 252 -3.74 -4.55 -4.34
C SER A 252 -3.19 -3.71 -3.17
N PRO A 253 -2.29 -2.73 -3.44
CA PRO A 253 -1.73 -1.87 -2.40
C PRO A 253 -2.78 -1.14 -1.56
N GLU A 254 -3.89 -0.72 -2.16
CA GLU A 254 -5.01 -0.07 -1.47
C GLU A 254 -5.79 -1.02 -0.57
N GLN A 255 -5.91 -2.31 -0.95
CA GLN A 255 -6.48 -3.36 -0.09
C GLN A 255 -5.54 -3.68 1.07
N ALA A 256 -4.26 -3.92 0.78
CA ALA A 256 -3.24 -4.22 1.77
C ALA A 256 -3.06 -3.07 2.79
N GLY A 257 -3.17 -1.81 2.33
CA GLY A 257 -3.11 -0.61 3.18
C GLY A 257 -4.40 -0.27 3.91
N GLY A 258 -5.45 -1.11 3.85
CA GLY A 258 -6.72 -0.91 4.55
C GLY A 258 -7.54 0.29 4.06
N ARG A 259 -7.23 0.87 2.90
CA ARG A 259 -7.88 2.06 2.34
C ARG A 259 -9.18 1.69 1.63
N ARG A 260 -10.20 1.26 2.39
CA ARG A 260 -11.47 0.74 1.86
C ARG A 260 -12.15 1.67 0.84
N ALA A 261 -12.09 2.99 1.04
CA ALA A 261 -12.67 3.98 0.14
C ALA A 261 -11.97 4.06 -1.24
N SER A 262 -10.76 3.54 -1.36
CA SER A 262 -9.97 3.54 -2.60
C SER A 262 -10.03 2.21 -3.35
N VAL A 263 -10.70 1.18 -2.80
CA VAL A 263 -10.85 -0.13 -3.45
C VAL A 263 -11.91 -0.01 -4.55
N GLY A 264 -11.51 -0.31 -5.77
CA GLY A 264 -12.36 -0.18 -6.96
C GLY A 264 -11.95 -1.15 -8.09
N PRO A 265 -12.45 -0.95 -9.31
CA PRO A 265 -12.11 -1.79 -10.47
C PRO A 265 -10.61 -1.97 -10.70
N ALA A 266 -9.81 -0.93 -10.47
CA ALA A 266 -8.36 -0.99 -10.58
C ALA A 266 -7.68 -1.93 -9.57
N SER A 267 -8.36 -2.27 -8.45
CA SER A 267 -7.87 -3.27 -7.50
C SER A 267 -7.94 -4.68 -8.07
N ASP A 268 -9.02 -5.01 -8.78
CA ASP A 268 -9.17 -6.30 -9.45
C ASP A 268 -8.22 -6.40 -10.66
N VAL A 269 -7.98 -5.30 -11.38
CA VAL A 269 -6.95 -5.24 -12.45
C VAL A 269 -5.56 -5.55 -11.88
N TYR A 270 -5.22 -5.05 -10.70
CA TYR A 270 -3.95 -5.40 -10.04
C TYR A 270 -3.88 -6.89 -9.72
N SER A 271 -4.95 -7.46 -9.16
CA SER A 271 -5.03 -8.89 -8.83
C SER A 271 -4.96 -9.78 -10.10
N LEU A 272 -5.59 -9.37 -11.22
CA LEU A 272 -5.41 -10.01 -12.53
C LEU A 272 -3.94 -9.95 -13.00
N GLY A 273 -3.26 -8.82 -12.78
CA GLY A 273 -1.83 -8.68 -13.02
C GLY A 273 -0.99 -9.63 -12.17
N CYS A 274 -1.35 -9.84 -10.90
CA CYS A 274 -0.70 -10.83 -10.03
C CYS A 274 -0.94 -12.27 -10.54
N VAL A 275 -2.14 -12.59 -11.02
CA VAL A 275 -2.46 -13.89 -11.62
C VAL A 275 -1.64 -14.10 -12.89
N LEU A 276 -1.57 -13.10 -13.78
CA LEU A 276 -0.75 -13.14 -14.99
C LEU A 276 0.73 -13.33 -14.65
N TYR A 277 1.24 -12.56 -13.69
CA TYR A 277 2.62 -12.70 -13.22
C TYR A 277 2.90 -14.14 -12.74
N ALA A 278 2.03 -14.69 -11.90
CA ALA A 278 2.16 -16.06 -11.39
C ALA A 278 2.06 -17.10 -12.52
N ALA A 279 1.14 -16.92 -13.48
CA ALA A 279 1.01 -17.79 -14.64
C ALA A 279 2.29 -17.81 -15.51
N LEU A 280 2.95 -16.66 -15.66
CA LEU A 280 4.15 -16.52 -16.48
C LEU A 280 5.44 -16.97 -15.79
N THR A 281 5.54 -16.80 -14.45
CA THR A 281 6.79 -17.00 -13.70
C THR A 281 6.75 -18.20 -12.75
N GLY A 282 5.57 -18.78 -12.48
CA GLY A 282 5.37 -19.87 -11.52
C GLY A 282 5.30 -19.43 -10.06
N ARG A 283 5.40 -18.11 -9.76
CA ARG A 283 5.34 -17.58 -8.40
C ARG A 283 4.63 -16.22 -8.35
N PRO A 284 4.05 -15.81 -7.21
CA PRO A 284 3.45 -14.49 -7.07
C PRO A 284 4.52 -13.38 -7.17
N PRO A 285 4.11 -12.11 -7.41
CA PRO A 285 5.02 -10.96 -7.51
C PRO A 285 5.87 -10.73 -6.25
N PHE A 286 5.31 -11.03 -5.08
CA PHE A 286 5.94 -10.86 -3.77
C PHE A 286 5.85 -12.14 -2.97
N VAL A 287 6.94 -12.47 -2.25
CA VAL A 287 7.07 -13.59 -1.33
C VAL A 287 7.81 -13.07 -0.10
N ALA A 288 7.34 -13.42 1.09
CA ALA A 288 7.97 -13.08 2.37
C ALA A 288 7.67 -14.16 3.39
N ASP A 289 8.48 -14.23 4.44
CA ASP A 289 8.34 -15.22 5.50
C ASP A 289 7.20 -14.86 6.46
N SER A 290 6.86 -13.58 6.59
CA SER A 290 5.75 -13.12 7.42
C SER A 290 4.65 -12.42 6.63
N PRO A 291 3.36 -12.56 7.03
CA PRO A 291 2.25 -11.87 6.39
C PRO A 291 2.39 -10.33 6.43
N MET A 292 2.96 -9.77 7.50
CA MET A 292 3.15 -8.33 7.65
C MET A 292 4.23 -7.82 6.70
N GLU A 293 5.34 -8.52 6.59
CA GLU A 293 6.40 -8.21 5.62
C GLU A 293 5.85 -8.25 4.19
N LEU A 294 5.06 -9.28 3.86
CA LEU A 294 4.42 -9.40 2.55
C LEU A 294 3.49 -8.22 2.25
N VAL A 295 2.73 -7.74 3.23
CA VAL A 295 1.90 -6.54 3.12
C VAL A 295 2.76 -5.31 2.82
N MET A 296 3.88 -5.14 3.52
CA MET A 296 4.81 -4.02 3.28
C MET A 296 5.41 -4.08 1.87
N LEU A 297 5.82 -5.28 1.41
CA LEU A 297 6.29 -5.47 0.03
C LEU A 297 5.21 -5.10 -1.00
N VAL A 298 3.96 -5.52 -0.78
CA VAL A 298 2.84 -5.17 -1.66
C VAL A 298 2.58 -3.66 -1.71
N ILE A 299 2.72 -2.96 -0.59
CA ILE A 299 2.48 -1.51 -0.53
C ILE A 299 3.63 -0.71 -1.14
N GLU A 300 4.88 -1.06 -0.84
CA GLU A 300 6.03 -0.19 -1.07
C GLU A 300 6.96 -0.67 -2.20
N GLN A 301 7.17 -1.98 -2.34
CA GLN A 301 8.18 -2.51 -3.24
C GLN A 301 7.63 -2.75 -4.65
N GLU A 302 8.42 -2.38 -5.67
CA GLU A 302 8.13 -2.77 -7.06
C GLU A 302 8.39 -4.27 -7.25
N PRO A 303 7.56 -4.98 -8.03
CA PRO A 303 7.78 -6.39 -8.30
C PRO A 303 9.04 -6.59 -9.15
N THR A 304 9.71 -7.72 -8.94
CA THR A 304 10.80 -8.13 -9.84
C THR A 304 10.25 -8.25 -11.26
N ALA A 305 10.93 -7.67 -12.24
CA ALA A 305 10.50 -7.75 -13.63
C ALA A 305 10.40 -9.23 -14.07
N PRO A 306 9.30 -9.67 -14.70
CA PRO A 306 9.09 -11.07 -15.09
C PRO A 306 10.23 -11.67 -15.92
N ARG A 307 10.85 -10.87 -16.80
CA ARG A 307 12.00 -11.32 -17.62
C ARG A 307 13.28 -11.57 -16.84
N VAL A 308 13.42 -11.04 -15.63
CA VAL A 308 14.54 -11.39 -14.74
C VAL A 308 14.41 -12.85 -14.29
N LEU A 309 13.18 -13.34 -14.11
CA LEU A 309 12.89 -14.72 -13.71
C LEU A 309 12.79 -15.67 -14.91
N ARG A 310 12.27 -15.18 -16.04
CA ARG A 310 12.09 -15.92 -17.28
C ARG A 310 12.59 -15.08 -18.47
N PRO A 311 13.90 -15.12 -18.79
CA PRO A 311 14.51 -14.27 -19.84
C PRO A 311 13.89 -14.42 -21.23
N SER A 312 13.26 -15.59 -21.53
CA SER A 312 12.57 -15.86 -22.78
C SER A 312 11.20 -15.22 -22.88
N LEU A 313 10.74 -14.51 -21.86
CA LEU A 313 9.42 -13.88 -21.85
C LEU A 313 9.37 -12.73 -22.87
N ASP A 314 8.26 -12.66 -23.61
CA ASP A 314 8.00 -11.57 -24.55
C ASP A 314 7.92 -10.22 -23.80
N ARG A 315 8.48 -9.18 -24.45
CA ARG A 315 8.54 -7.85 -23.88
C ARG A 315 7.18 -7.19 -23.71
N ASP A 316 6.26 -7.42 -24.65
CA ASP A 316 4.92 -6.84 -24.59
C ASP A 316 4.12 -7.43 -23.42
N LEU A 317 4.23 -8.73 -23.24
CA LEU A 317 3.56 -9.43 -22.14
C LEU A 317 4.13 -9.02 -20.77
N GLU A 318 5.44 -8.78 -20.68
CA GLU A 318 6.05 -8.18 -19.50
C GLU A 318 5.48 -6.77 -19.24
N MET A 319 5.39 -5.93 -20.29
CA MET A 319 4.87 -4.55 -20.16
C MET A 319 3.41 -4.52 -19.71
N ILE A 320 2.55 -5.39 -20.26
CA ILE A 320 1.16 -5.57 -19.84
C ILE A 320 1.12 -5.94 -18.35
N THR A 321 1.91 -6.95 -17.94
CA THR A 321 1.97 -7.43 -16.56
C THR A 321 2.40 -6.31 -15.60
N ILE A 322 3.49 -5.61 -15.89
CA ILE A 322 4.01 -4.52 -15.05
C ILE A 322 3.03 -3.34 -14.99
N ARG A 323 2.29 -3.05 -16.07
CA ARG A 323 1.26 -2.02 -16.06
C ARG A 323 0.13 -2.35 -15.10
N CYS A 324 -0.34 -3.59 -15.04
CA CYS A 324 -1.33 -4.02 -14.04
C CYS A 324 -0.81 -3.85 -12.60
N LEU A 325 0.49 -4.13 -12.37
CA LEU A 325 1.12 -4.14 -11.06
C LEU A 325 1.61 -2.76 -10.58
N GLN A 326 1.27 -1.67 -11.29
CA GLN A 326 1.58 -0.33 -10.83
C GLN A 326 0.94 -0.08 -9.46
N LYS A 327 1.73 0.45 -8.50
CA LYS A 327 1.21 0.74 -7.15
C LYS A 327 0.09 1.77 -7.19
N PRO A 328 0.20 2.85 -7.96
CA PRO A 328 -0.88 3.78 -8.17
C PRO A 328 -1.98 3.23 -9.09
N ALA A 329 -3.22 3.26 -8.62
CA ALA A 329 -4.35 2.70 -9.34
C ALA A 329 -4.62 3.36 -10.71
N ASP A 330 -4.39 4.67 -10.84
CA ASP A 330 -4.58 5.46 -12.08
C ASP A 330 -3.48 5.25 -13.14
N LEU A 331 -2.38 4.55 -12.81
CA LEU A 331 -1.36 4.14 -13.77
C LEU A 331 -1.61 2.73 -14.34
N ARG A 332 -2.56 1.99 -13.79
CA ARG A 332 -2.99 0.69 -14.27
C ARG A 332 -3.88 0.84 -15.51
N TYR A 333 -4.44 -0.22 -16.00
CA TYR A 333 -5.56 -0.14 -16.93
C TYR A 333 -6.78 0.42 -16.20
N ALA A 334 -7.52 1.31 -16.87
CA ALA A 334 -8.70 1.96 -16.29
C ALA A 334 -9.84 0.96 -16.03
N THR A 335 -9.94 -0.08 -16.88
CA THR A 335 -10.92 -1.15 -16.79
C THR A 335 -10.27 -2.51 -17.04
N ALA A 336 -10.91 -3.58 -16.59
CA ALA A 336 -10.49 -4.94 -16.91
C ALA A 336 -10.64 -5.24 -18.42
N ASP A 337 -11.64 -4.66 -19.08
CA ASP A 337 -11.79 -4.78 -20.53
C ASP A 337 -10.59 -4.22 -21.29
N ALA A 338 -10.02 -3.07 -20.86
CA ALA A 338 -8.82 -2.50 -21.47
C ALA A 338 -7.57 -3.38 -21.29
N LEU A 339 -7.49 -4.16 -20.20
CA LEU A 339 -6.48 -5.19 -20.04
C LEU A 339 -6.70 -6.35 -21.03
N ALA A 340 -7.96 -6.79 -21.17
CA ALA A 340 -8.31 -7.85 -22.12
C ALA A 340 -7.96 -7.43 -23.56
N ASP A 341 -8.29 -6.19 -23.96
CA ASP A 341 -7.96 -5.66 -25.29
C ASP A 341 -6.45 -5.74 -25.58
N ASP A 342 -5.59 -5.37 -24.62
CA ASP A 342 -4.12 -5.45 -24.78
C ASP A 342 -3.62 -6.91 -24.84
N LEU A 343 -4.22 -7.84 -24.08
CA LEU A 343 -3.87 -9.26 -24.13
C LEU A 343 -4.32 -9.89 -25.45
N GLU A 344 -5.50 -9.55 -25.95
CA GLU A 344 -6.01 -9.99 -27.23
C GLU A 344 -5.17 -9.44 -28.40
N ALA A 345 -4.77 -8.16 -28.34
CA ALA A 345 -3.83 -7.56 -29.31
C ALA A 345 -2.49 -8.30 -29.33
N TYR A 346 -1.95 -8.66 -28.13
CA TYR A 346 -0.76 -9.51 -28.04
C TYR A 346 -0.96 -10.87 -28.71
N LEU A 347 -2.10 -11.53 -28.49
CA LEU A 347 -2.44 -12.81 -29.09
C LEU A 347 -2.61 -12.73 -30.60
N ALA A 348 -3.08 -11.59 -31.11
CA ALA A 348 -3.21 -11.29 -32.54
C ALA A 348 -1.91 -10.80 -33.20
N ASP A 349 -0.80 -10.71 -32.43
CA ASP A 349 0.48 -10.13 -32.85
C ASP A 349 0.37 -8.64 -33.28
N GLU A 350 -0.60 -7.92 -32.68
CA GLU A 350 -0.83 -6.50 -32.91
C GLU A 350 -0.07 -5.62 -31.88
N ARG A 351 -0.11 -4.30 -32.11
CA ARG A 351 0.54 -3.36 -31.17
C ARG A 351 -0.24 -3.22 -29.87
N VAL A 352 0.42 -3.50 -28.75
CA VAL A 352 -0.17 -3.33 -27.42
C VAL A 352 -0.10 -1.88 -26.95
N ALA A 353 -1.19 -1.38 -26.33
CA ALA A 353 -1.25 -0.02 -25.80
C ALA A 353 -0.30 0.19 -24.60
N ALA A 354 0.13 -0.89 -23.94
CA ALA A 354 1.14 -0.84 -22.90
C ALA A 354 2.48 -0.22 -23.37
N ARG A 355 2.85 -0.35 -24.66
CA ARG A 355 4.06 0.28 -25.24
C ARG A 355 4.02 1.80 -25.25
N SER A 356 2.87 2.38 -25.55
CA SER A 356 2.74 3.84 -25.73
C SER A 356 2.66 4.61 -24.39
N GLY A 357 2.33 3.94 -23.30
CA GLY A 357 2.21 4.55 -21.97
C GLY A 357 3.52 4.73 -21.21
N HIS A 358 4.63 4.11 -21.64
CA HIS A 358 5.84 4.02 -20.82
C HIS A 358 6.48 5.38 -20.49
N PHE A 359 6.61 6.28 -21.47
CA PHE A 359 7.20 7.61 -21.23
C PHE A 359 6.31 8.47 -20.35
N ASN A 360 5.02 8.57 -20.65
CA ASN A 360 4.05 9.33 -19.84
C ASN A 360 3.91 8.75 -18.42
N GLN A 361 4.01 7.43 -18.27
CA GLN A 361 3.99 6.78 -16.96
C GLN A 361 5.26 7.07 -16.16
N VAL A 362 6.44 7.07 -16.79
CA VAL A 362 7.70 7.44 -16.13
C VAL A 362 7.63 8.91 -15.68
N VAL A 363 7.16 9.81 -16.54
CA VAL A 363 6.98 11.23 -16.19
C VAL A 363 5.94 11.38 -15.07
N ALA A 364 4.78 10.72 -15.17
CA ALA A 364 3.77 10.76 -14.11
C ALA A 364 4.29 10.19 -12.78
N ARG A 365 5.14 9.16 -12.82
CA ARG A 365 5.80 8.59 -11.64
C ARG A 365 6.77 9.58 -11.00
N LEU A 366 7.54 10.33 -11.80
CA LEU A 366 8.47 11.35 -11.31
C LEU A 366 7.77 12.49 -10.58
N PHE A 367 6.55 12.86 -11.01
CA PHE A 367 5.80 14.00 -10.43
C PHE A 367 4.78 13.61 -9.36
N ARG A 368 4.71 12.34 -8.96
CA ARG A 368 3.72 11.87 -8.01
C ARG A 368 4.13 12.09 -6.56
N GLU A 369 3.12 12.37 -5.72
CA GLU A 369 3.29 12.34 -4.26
C GLU A 369 3.52 10.89 -3.80
N THR A 370 4.59 10.65 -3.05
CA THR A 370 4.86 9.35 -2.42
C THR A 370 3.93 9.16 -1.21
N HIS A 371 3.84 7.95 -0.70
CA HIS A 371 3.07 7.66 0.54
C HIS A 371 3.55 8.48 1.74
N HIS A 372 4.77 9.01 1.67
CA HIS A 372 5.39 9.85 2.70
C HIS A 372 4.99 11.33 2.61
N ALA A 373 4.15 11.71 1.64
CA ALA A 373 3.68 13.10 1.49
C ALA A 373 2.84 13.58 2.69
N ALA A 374 2.24 12.68 3.47
CA ALA A 374 1.57 13.01 4.73
C ALA A 374 2.51 13.68 5.76
N VAL A 375 3.81 13.38 5.72
CA VAL A 375 4.85 14.04 6.52
C VAL A 375 4.89 15.55 6.24
N LEU A 376 4.61 15.96 5.00
CA LEU A 376 4.65 17.36 4.57
C LEU A 376 3.52 18.20 5.18
N GLU A 377 2.42 17.58 5.58
CA GLU A 377 1.29 18.26 6.23
C GLU A 377 1.70 18.82 7.61
N ASN A 378 2.58 18.12 8.30
CA ASN A 378 3.13 18.59 9.58
C ASN A 378 4.20 19.67 9.42
N TRP A 379 4.76 19.83 8.22
CA TRP A 379 5.87 20.78 7.98
C TRP A 379 5.41 22.08 7.29
N GLY A 380 4.15 22.17 6.86
CA GLY A 380 3.64 23.29 6.05
C GLY A 380 3.93 24.65 6.67
N VAL A 381 3.49 24.88 7.90
CA VAL A 381 3.72 26.15 8.63
C VAL A 381 5.21 26.41 8.85
N LEU A 382 5.98 25.37 9.23
CA LEU A 382 7.41 25.50 9.50
C LEU A 382 8.19 25.90 8.23
N TRP A 383 7.76 25.43 7.06
CA TRP A 383 8.37 25.82 5.77
C TRP A 383 8.03 27.27 5.38
N MET A 384 6.84 27.74 5.69
CA MET A 384 6.48 29.15 5.49
C MET A 384 7.34 30.07 6.37
N TRP A 385 7.55 29.71 7.65
CA TRP A 385 8.46 30.42 8.52
C TRP A 385 9.92 30.35 8.05
N HIS A 386 10.37 29.18 7.60
CA HIS A 386 11.71 29.01 7.05
C HIS A 386 11.93 29.91 5.81
N SER A 387 10.94 30.00 4.93
CA SER A 387 11.02 30.88 3.74
C SER A 387 11.19 32.35 4.13
N LEU A 388 10.47 32.79 5.16
CA LEU A 388 10.57 34.17 5.66
C LEU A 388 11.94 34.45 6.27
N VAL A 389 12.44 33.55 7.13
CA VAL A 389 13.76 33.69 7.76
C VAL A 389 14.87 33.72 6.71
N LEU A 390 14.79 32.83 5.72
CA LEU A 390 15.76 32.79 4.61
C LEU A 390 15.72 34.08 3.79
N LEU A 391 14.52 34.58 3.48
CA LEU A 391 14.35 35.83 2.74
C LEU A 391 14.96 37.01 3.51
N ILE A 392 14.73 37.10 4.83
CA ILE A 392 15.31 38.14 5.69
C ILE A 392 16.84 38.05 5.68
N ALA A 393 17.41 36.84 5.81
CA ALA A 393 18.86 36.64 5.76
C ALA A 393 19.45 37.11 4.42
N CYS A 394 18.80 36.78 3.30
CA CYS A 394 19.22 37.20 1.96
C CYS A 394 19.11 38.73 1.76
N LEU A 395 18.00 39.34 2.20
CA LEU A 395 17.82 40.79 2.12
C LEU A 395 18.83 41.53 2.99
N THR A 396 19.12 41.02 4.21
CA THR A 396 20.16 41.57 5.09
C THR A 396 21.53 41.48 4.42
N THR A 397 21.87 40.34 3.82
CA THR A 397 23.14 40.16 3.11
C THR A 397 23.26 41.13 1.93
N TRP A 398 22.19 41.25 1.12
CA TRP A 398 22.15 42.17 0.00
C TRP A 398 22.27 43.63 0.43
N ALA A 399 21.59 44.04 1.52
CA ALA A 399 21.69 45.41 2.04
C ALA A 399 23.09 45.74 2.58
N LEU A 400 23.74 44.80 3.25
CA LEU A 400 25.12 44.93 3.74
C LEU A 400 26.11 45.06 2.56
N ASP A 401 25.91 44.28 1.51
CA ASP A 401 26.73 44.38 0.29
C ASP A 401 26.59 45.73 -0.39
N LEU A 402 25.35 46.24 -0.54
CA LEU A 402 25.07 47.58 -1.05
C LEU A 402 25.68 48.69 -0.18
N ALA A 403 25.75 48.47 1.15
CA ALA A 403 26.39 49.39 2.08
C ALA A 403 27.93 49.32 2.06
N GLY A 404 28.51 48.47 1.20
CA GLY A 404 29.97 48.33 1.01
C GLY A 404 30.67 47.61 2.16
N VAL A 405 29.98 46.78 2.95
CA VAL A 405 30.58 46.00 4.01
C VAL A 405 31.43 44.91 3.42
N THR A 406 32.74 44.94 3.71
CA THR A 406 33.71 43.95 3.16
C THR A 406 34.13 42.91 4.21
N GLN A 407 33.68 43.05 5.46
CA GLN A 407 34.03 42.14 6.55
C GLN A 407 33.32 40.78 6.43
N ARG A 408 34.09 39.75 6.09
CA ARG A 408 33.59 38.36 5.90
C ARG A 408 32.89 37.81 7.15
N SER A 409 33.39 38.15 8.36
CA SER A 409 32.81 37.68 9.62
C SER A 409 31.37 38.13 9.82
N VAL A 410 30.97 39.29 9.29
CA VAL A 410 29.58 39.79 9.38
C VAL A 410 28.65 38.88 8.61
N TYR A 411 28.99 38.56 7.36
CA TYR A 411 28.20 37.66 6.52
C TYR A 411 28.18 36.24 7.06
N ALA A 412 29.34 35.73 7.49
CA ALA A 412 29.42 34.41 8.11
C ALA A 412 28.54 34.32 9.35
N SER A 413 28.47 35.38 10.17
CA SER A 413 27.58 35.43 11.36
C SER A 413 26.11 35.39 10.98
N VAL A 414 25.67 36.14 9.97
CA VAL A 414 24.28 36.12 9.48
C VAL A 414 23.86 34.71 9.04
N TRP A 415 24.72 34.04 8.26
CA TRP A 415 24.38 32.73 7.70
C TRP A 415 24.60 31.57 8.67
N THR A 416 25.65 31.58 9.49
CA THR A 416 25.93 30.46 10.41
C THR A 416 25.16 30.58 11.72
N LEU A 417 25.22 31.76 12.39
CA LEU A 417 24.52 31.97 13.66
C LEU A 417 23.02 32.18 13.46
N GLY A 418 22.64 32.99 12.44
CA GLY A 418 21.22 33.29 12.16
C GLY A 418 20.43 32.06 11.73
N LEU A 419 20.91 31.36 10.71
CA LEU A 419 20.24 30.14 10.24
C LEU A 419 20.43 28.96 11.22
N GLY A 420 21.57 28.88 11.93
CA GLY A 420 21.78 27.86 12.95
C GLY A 420 20.83 27.99 14.13
N ALA A 421 20.61 29.22 14.62
CA ALA A 421 19.62 29.49 15.66
C ALA A 421 18.21 29.15 15.19
N TRP A 422 17.87 29.52 13.94
CA TRP A 422 16.60 29.14 13.33
C TRP A 422 16.45 27.61 13.21
N ALA A 423 17.49 26.89 12.79
CA ALA A 423 17.46 25.44 12.70
C ALA A 423 17.13 24.78 14.05
N ALA A 424 17.71 25.27 15.14
CA ALA A 424 17.42 24.78 16.47
C ALA A 424 15.96 25.05 16.89
N VAL A 425 15.45 26.26 16.59
CA VAL A 425 14.03 26.62 16.86
C VAL A 425 13.09 25.75 16.02
N PHE A 426 13.36 25.61 14.73
CA PHE A 426 12.59 24.79 13.80
C PHE A 426 12.48 23.35 14.32
N TRP A 427 13.61 22.74 14.69
CA TRP A 427 13.64 21.38 15.18
C TRP A 427 12.87 21.21 16.49
N LYS A 428 13.04 22.13 17.43
CA LYS A 428 12.30 22.14 18.70
C LYS A 428 10.78 22.29 18.50
N LEU A 429 10.36 23.15 17.57
CA LEU A 429 8.95 23.31 17.22
C LEU A 429 8.40 22.03 16.56
N ARG A 430 9.19 21.40 15.65
CA ARG A 430 8.77 20.16 15.02
C ARG A 430 8.59 19.02 16.03
N GLN A 431 9.50 18.86 16.98
CA GLN A 431 9.39 17.83 18.03
C GLN A 431 8.12 18.00 18.89
N ARG A 432 7.64 19.23 19.08
CA ARG A 432 6.38 19.50 19.81
C ARG A 432 5.12 19.12 19.04
N MET A 433 5.21 18.90 17.74
CA MET A 433 4.07 18.56 16.88
C MET A 433 3.80 17.06 16.79
N GLY A 434 4.55 16.22 17.51
CA GLY A 434 4.38 14.78 17.56
C GLY A 434 5.67 13.99 17.23
N PRO A 435 5.62 12.65 17.23
CA PRO A 435 6.78 11.80 17.00
C PRO A 435 7.40 12.06 15.63
N VAL A 436 8.74 11.99 15.56
CA VAL A 436 9.51 12.23 14.34
C VAL A 436 9.69 10.93 13.61
N THR A 437 9.16 10.83 12.40
CA THR A 437 9.26 9.63 11.55
C THR A 437 10.68 9.43 11.00
N PHE A 438 10.98 8.21 10.53
CA PHE A 438 12.27 7.90 9.90
C PHE A 438 12.56 8.82 8.71
N ILE A 439 11.57 9.07 7.84
CA ILE A 439 11.71 9.94 6.66
C ILE A 439 12.00 11.38 7.06
N GLU A 440 11.34 11.88 8.09
CA GLU A 440 11.61 13.23 8.61
C GLU A 440 13.05 13.38 9.11
N ARG A 441 13.59 12.35 9.75
CA ARG A 441 15.01 12.32 10.14
C ARG A 441 15.94 12.38 8.92
N GLN A 442 15.64 11.64 7.86
CA GLN A 442 16.43 11.68 6.62
C GLN A 442 16.40 13.09 5.98
N VAL A 443 15.22 13.70 5.87
CA VAL A 443 15.07 15.08 5.36
C VAL A 443 15.84 16.07 6.25
N ALA A 444 15.81 15.89 7.56
CA ALA A 444 16.57 16.75 8.50
C ALA A 444 18.09 16.59 8.32
N HIS A 445 18.61 15.38 8.08
CA HIS A 445 20.02 15.16 7.78
C HIS A 445 20.45 15.86 6.48
N VAL A 446 19.65 15.72 5.41
CA VAL A 446 19.91 16.41 4.13
C VAL A 446 19.93 17.93 4.31
N TRP A 447 19.00 18.46 5.11
CA TRP A 447 18.94 19.89 5.40
C TRP A 447 20.15 20.34 6.26
N ALA A 448 20.51 19.61 7.31
CA ALA A 448 21.69 19.89 8.12
C ALA A 448 22.98 19.87 7.28
N ALA A 449 23.15 18.88 6.38
CA ALA A 449 24.28 18.81 5.47
C ALA A 449 24.36 20.04 4.55
N SER A 450 23.22 20.53 4.04
CA SER A 450 23.18 21.74 3.22
C SER A 450 23.58 23.00 4.00
N MET A 451 23.17 23.10 5.28
CA MET A 451 23.56 24.21 6.14
C MET A 451 25.07 24.22 6.40
N ILE A 452 25.66 23.04 6.64
CA ILE A 452 27.13 22.90 6.78
C ILE A 452 27.83 23.30 5.49
N ALA A 453 27.35 22.83 4.33
CA ALA A 453 27.91 23.18 3.03
C ALA A 453 27.86 24.70 2.76
N ILE A 454 26.74 25.35 3.09
CA ILE A 454 26.61 26.82 2.99
C ILE A 454 27.60 27.53 3.93
N ALA A 455 27.73 27.09 5.16
CA ALA A 455 28.67 27.68 6.13
C ALA A 455 30.11 27.56 5.66
N MET A 456 30.46 26.46 4.95
CA MET A 456 31.80 26.22 4.44
C MET A 456 32.18 27.12 3.25
N LEU A 457 31.25 27.82 2.61
CA LEU A 457 31.56 28.74 1.52
C LEU A 457 32.46 29.92 2.00
N PHE A 458 32.23 30.42 3.21
CA PHE A 458 33.01 31.54 3.76
C PHE A 458 34.50 31.20 4.03
N PRO A 459 34.86 30.07 4.69
CA PRO A 459 36.27 29.68 4.83
C PRO A 459 36.91 29.28 3.50
N LEU A 460 36.13 28.72 2.52
CA LEU A 460 36.64 28.42 1.19
C LEU A 460 37.01 29.69 0.43
N GLU A 461 36.16 30.73 0.41
CA GLU A 461 36.46 32.03 -0.19
C GLU A 461 37.73 32.65 0.42
N TRP A 462 37.89 32.51 1.76
CA TRP A 462 39.07 33.01 2.44
C TRP A 462 40.33 32.26 2.03
N TRP A 463 40.27 30.95 1.99
CA TRP A 463 41.42 30.10 1.62
C TRP A 463 41.85 30.32 0.18
N LEU A 464 40.88 30.49 -0.72
CA LEU A 464 41.14 30.73 -2.14
C LEU A 464 41.52 32.19 -2.47
N GLY A 465 41.56 33.09 -1.48
CA GLY A 465 41.83 34.50 -1.69
C GLY A 465 40.75 35.26 -2.50
N MET A 466 39.55 34.71 -2.58
CA MET A 466 38.44 35.30 -3.34
C MET A 466 37.79 36.46 -2.59
N PRO A 467 37.20 37.46 -3.29
CA PRO A 467 36.35 38.44 -2.65
C PRO A 467 35.19 37.79 -1.88
N VAL A 468 34.69 38.49 -0.85
CA VAL A 468 33.52 38.01 -0.09
C VAL A 468 32.31 37.88 -0.98
N LEU A 469 31.46 36.87 -0.78
CA LEU A 469 30.25 36.55 -1.57
C LEU A 469 30.49 36.10 -3.01
N SER A 470 31.75 35.83 -3.41
CA SER A 470 32.07 35.33 -4.76
C SER A 470 31.45 33.95 -5.05
N LEU A 471 31.30 33.12 -4.00
CA LEU A 471 30.71 31.78 -4.09
C LEU A 471 29.18 31.79 -3.89
N SER A 472 28.54 32.97 -3.83
CA SER A 472 27.08 33.07 -3.65
C SER A 472 26.25 32.24 -4.63
N PRO A 473 26.60 32.07 -5.93
CA PRO A 473 25.86 31.19 -6.85
C PRO A 473 25.76 29.73 -6.36
N MET A 474 26.72 29.27 -5.55
CA MET A 474 26.69 27.92 -4.98
C MET A 474 25.52 27.71 -4.01
N LEU A 475 24.92 28.78 -3.44
CA LEU A 475 23.71 28.69 -2.63
C LEU A 475 22.55 28.07 -3.45
N GLY A 476 22.39 28.51 -4.70
CA GLY A 476 21.40 27.96 -5.60
C GLY A 476 21.66 26.48 -5.95
N VAL A 477 22.91 26.13 -6.20
CA VAL A 477 23.33 24.75 -6.51
C VAL A 477 23.07 23.82 -5.31
N ILE A 478 23.55 24.19 -4.11
CA ILE A 478 23.36 23.41 -2.88
C ILE A 478 21.88 23.23 -2.57
N SER A 479 21.09 24.32 -2.67
CA SER A 479 19.65 24.26 -2.44
C SER A 479 18.94 23.38 -3.47
N SER A 480 19.35 23.43 -4.73
CA SER A 480 18.82 22.55 -5.80
C SER A 480 19.05 21.07 -5.47
N MET A 481 20.24 20.70 -5.00
CA MET A 481 20.53 19.32 -4.58
C MET A 481 19.58 18.84 -3.47
N VAL A 482 19.28 19.70 -2.49
CA VAL A 482 18.30 19.39 -1.43
C VAL A 482 16.92 19.10 -2.01
N PHE A 483 16.47 19.93 -2.97
CA PHE A 483 15.17 19.75 -3.61
C PHE A 483 15.14 18.54 -4.55
N LEU A 484 16.25 18.20 -5.22
CA LEU A 484 16.38 16.96 -6.00
C LEU A 484 16.17 15.72 -5.11
N ILE A 485 16.84 15.66 -3.96
CA ILE A 485 16.70 14.55 -3.01
C ILE A 485 15.25 14.50 -2.47
N LYS A 486 14.67 15.64 -2.09
CA LYS A 486 13.26 15.71 -1.65
C LYS A 486 12.30 15.27 -2.76
N GLY A 487 12.61 15.54 -4.02
CA GLY A 487 11.84 15.09 -5.19
C GLY A 487 11.70 13.58 -5.24
N GLY A 488 12.81 12.86 -5.02
CA GLY A 488 12.81 11.40 -4.98
C GLY A 488 12.14 10.80 -3.73
N MET A 489 12.23 11.49 -2.59
CA MET A 489 11.73 10.95 -1.31
C MET A 489 10.25 11.29 -1.03
N LEU A 490 9.77 12.48 -1.42
CA LEU A 490 8.51 13.03 -0.95
C LEU A 490 7.51 13.31 -2.09
N ASN A 491 7.92 14.11 -3.09
CA ASN A 491 7.01 14.55 -4.15
C ASN A 491 7.82 15.06 -5.35
N GLY A 492 7.55 14.55 -6.53
CA GLY A 492 8.23 14.95 -7.76
C GLY A 492 8.09 16.42 -8.16
N THR A 493 7.13 17.18 -7.59
CA THR A 493 7.06 18.63 -7.80
C THR A 493 8.32 19.35 -7.34
N PHE A 494 9.08 18.77 -6.38
CA PHE A 494 10.36 19.33 -5.93
C PHE A 494 11.45 19.31 -7.01
N TYR A 495 11.35 18.48 -8.06
CA TYR A 495 12.26 18.51 -9.19
C TYR A 495 12.13 19.82 -9.98
N VAL A 496 10.91 20.38 -10.10
CA VAL A 496 10.70 21.69 -10.73
C VAL A 496 11.39 22.79 -9.92
N GLN A 497 11.27 22.75 -8.59
CA GLN A 497 11.93 23.70 -7.69
C GLN A 497 13.45 23.58 -7.75
N ALA A 498 13.97 22.36 -7.84
CA ALA A 498 15.40 22.13 -8.06
C ALA A 498 15.88 22.76 -9.38
N ALA A 499 15.15 22.57 -10.48
CA ALA A 499 15.47 23.19 -11.76
C ALA A 499 15.44 24.73 -11.71
N VAL A 500 14.43 25.30 -11.05
CA VAL A 500 14.30 26.75 -10.86
C VAL A 500 15.48 27.31 -10.06
N LEU A 501 15.94 26.60 -9.01
CA LEU A 501 17.11 27.00 -8.21
C LEU A 501 18.43 26.89 -9.00
N LEU A 502 18.58 25.92 -9.90
CA LEU A 502 19.74 25.85 -10.81
C LEU A 502 19.76 27.04 -11.78
N VAL A 503 18.61 27.39 -12.36
CA VAL A 503 18.50 28.57 -13.21
C VAL A 503 18.80 29.84 -12.42
N ALA A 504 18.33 29.93 -11.17
CA ALA A 504 18.64 31.04 -10.27
C ALA A 504 20.16 31.13 -10.00
N ALA A 505 20.85 30.01 -9.80
CA ALA A 505 22.30 29.99 -9.60
C ALA A 505 23.05 30.57 -10.81
N LEU A 506 22.64 30.25 -12.03
CA LEU A 506 23.20 30.82 -13.25
C LEU A 506 22.92 32.33 -13.35
N ALA A 507 21.70 32.75 -12.99
CA ALA A 507 21.34 34.19 -12.96
C ALA A 507 22.16 34.94 -11.89
N MET A 508 22.41 34.35 -10.73
CA MET A 508 23.24 34.91 -9.66
C MET A 508 24.71 35.13 -10.15
N ALA A 509 25.23 34.19 -10.93
CA ALA A 509 26.56 34.31 -11.51
C ALA A 509 26.62 35.41 -12.57
N ALA A 510 25.54 35.60 -13.36
CA ALA A 510 25.45 36.64 -14.38
C ALA A 510 25.23 38.05 -13.77
N PHE A 511 24.55 38.16 -12.63
CA PHE A 511 24.21 39.40 -11.96
C PHE A 511 24.67 39.39 -10.46
N PRO A 512 25.99 39.50 -10.21
CA PRO A 512 26.55 39.37 -8.85
C PRO A 512 25.95 40.36 -7.84
N GLN A 513 25.68 41.60 -8.23
CA GLN A 513 25.11 42.65 -7.36
C GLN A 513 23.68 42.34 -6.88
N ALA A 514 22.93 41.53 -7.62
CA ALA A 514 21.58 41.14 -7.28
C ALA A 514 21.50 39.68 -6.77
N SER A 515 22.64 39.00 -6.61
CA SER A 515 22.69 37.56 -6.41
C SER A 515 21.89 37.10 -5.18
N HIS A 516 22.05 37.76 -4.04
CA HIS A 516 21.33 37.41 -2.80
C HIS A 516 19.85 37.78 -2.83
N LEU A 517 19.49 38.87 -3.51
CA LEU A 517 18.09 39.25 -3.75
C LEU A 517 17.40 38.19 -4.61
N LEU A 518 18.03 37.79 -5.73
CA LEU A 518 17.52 36.77 -6.65
C LEU A 518 17.35 35.42 -5.92
N PHE A 519 18.38 34.98 -5.20
CA PHE A 519 18.32 33.74 -4.43
C PHE A 519 17.22 33.79 -3.37
N GLY A 520 17.16 34.88 -2.60
CA GLY A 520 16.18 35.05 -1.51
C GLY A 520 14.74 34.95 -2.02
N LEU A 521 14.40 35.62 -3.12
CA LEU A 521 13.06 35.58 -3.72
C LEU A 521 12.71 34.19 -4.25
N VAL A 522 13.62 33.56 -5.00
CA VAL A 522 13.38 32.25 -5.60
C VAL A 522 13.32 31.18 -4.53
N ALA A 523 14.28 31.12 -3.62
CA ALA A 523 14.32 30.10 -2.57
C ALA A 523 13.14 30.26 -1.60
N ALA A 524 12.78 31.49 -1.20
CA ALA A 524 11.60 31.72 -0.39
C ALA A 524 10.33 31.20 -1.08
N GLY A 525 10.15 31.47 -2.37
CA GLY A 525 9.04 30.94 -3.16
C GLY A 525 9.00 29.40 -3.18
N CYS A 526 10.16 28.76 -3.33
CA CYS A 526 10.29 27.30 -3.34
C CYS A 526 9.88 26.64 -2.01
N PHE A 527 10.01 27.33 -0.88
CA PHE A 527 9.53 26.82 0.41
C PHE A 527 8.12 27.28 0.75
N PHE A 528 7.76 28.53 0.43
CA PHE A 528 6.48 29.11 0.79
C PHE A 528 5.30 28.46 0.06
N ILE A 529 5.42 28.27 -1.26
CA ILE A 529 4.33 27.74 -2.09
C ILE A 529 3.93 26.31 -1.66
N PRO A 530 4.85 25.36 -1.48
CA PRO A 530 4.51 24.06 -0.93
C PRO A 530 3.99 24.13 0.50
N GLY A 531 4.60 24.94 1.36
CA GLY A 531 4.15 25.16 2.72
C GLY A 531 2.68 25.54 2.79
N LEU A 532 2.26 26.51 1.98
CA LEU A 532 0.87 26.96 1.88
C LEU A 532 -0.07 25.87 1.32
N LYS A 533 0.40 25.11 0.31
CA LYS A 533 -0.38 23.99 -0.27
C LYS A 533 -0.71 22.93 0.80
N TYR A 534 0.29 22.50 1.57
CA TYR A 534 0.11 21.44 2.57
C TYR A 534 -0.67 21.93 3.79
N GLU A 535 -0.49 23.17 4.22
CA GLU A 535 -1.29 23.76 5.28
C GLU A 535 -2.77 23.86 4.93
N ARG A 536 -3.11 24.33 3.71
CA ARG A 536 -4.49 24.34 3.22
C ARG A 536 -5.11 22.94 3.15
N ARG A 537 -4.32 21.93 2.81
CA ARG A 537 -4.78 20.53 2.79
C ARG A 537 -5.10 20.03 4.19
N ARG A 538 -4.27 20.34 5.17
CA ARG A 538 -4.47 20.00 6.59
C ARG A 538 -5.77 20.61 7.12
N PHE A 539 -6.04 21.88 6.84
CA PHE A 539 -7.30 22.53 7.25
C PHE A 539 -8.53 21.82 6.69
N ARG A 540 -8.54 21.48 5.42
CA ARG A 540 -9.66 20.74 4.79
C ARG A 540 -9.91 19.38 5.42
N LEU A 541 -8.87 18.65 5.78
CA LEU A 541 -9.00 17.34 6.45
C LEU A 541 -9.58 17.48 7.86
N THR A 542 -9.20 18.54 8.58
CA THR A 542 -9.73 18.84 9.93
C THR A 542 -11.21 19.24 9.87
N GLU A 543 -11.62 20.05 8.89
CA GLU A 543 -13.03 20.42 8.67
C GLU A 543 -13.89 19.19 8.29
N GLN A 544 -13.39 18.31 7.44
CA GLN A 544 -14.09 17.07 7.09
C GLN A 544 -14.24 16.13 8.29
N ALA A 545 -13.22 16.02 9.15
CA ALA A 545 -13.28 15.22 10.37
C ALA A 545 -14.28 15.79 11.39
N SER A 546 -14.37 17.11 11.52
CA SER A 546 -15.37 17.76 12.41
C SER A 546 -16.80 17.65 11.87
N ALA A 547 -17.00 17.73 10.55
CA ALA A 547 -18.32 17.57 9.92
C ALA A 547 -18.85 16.13 9.96
N THR A 548 -17.98 15.13 10.14
CA THR A 548 -18.39 13.71 10.29
C THR A 548 -18.57 13.30 11.75
N ALA A 549 -18.20 14.14 12.71
CA ALA A 549 -18.31 13.90 14.15
C ALA A 549 -19.50 14.65 14.80
N GLY A 550 -20.17 15.56 14.07
CA GLY A 550 -21.43 16.22 14.44
C GLY A 550 -22.62 15.62 13.67
#